data_dea4fd2368ff11bb0bbd654615469e72
#
_entry.id   dea4fd2368ff11bb0bbd654615469e72
#
_cell.length_a   1.000
_cell.length_b   1.000
_cell.length_c   1.000
_cell.angle_alpha   90.00
_cell.angle_beta   90.00
_cell.angle_gamma   90.00
#
_symmetry.space_group_name_H-M   'P 1'
#
loop_
_entity.id
_entity.type
_entity.pdbx_description
1 polymer ?
#
loop_
_entity_poly.entity_id
_entity_poly.type
_entity_poly.pdbx_seq_one_letter_code
_entity_poly.pdbx_strand_id
1 'polypeptide(L)'
;TFKPERDGLFCARIFGPVSDWECLCGKYKRMKHRGVICDKCGVEVTQSKVRRERLGHIELASPCSHVWFFKGLPSRIGHLLDITLRDLEKILYFETYIVVDEGDVPDLKQKDLLTDERFRELSRDYPNQFIAKMGAEAIKDLLQKIDIAELVEELRAKMREETSQQKKLKYSKRLKVSNSFLRSGNHPDWMILDVI
;
A
#
# COMPACT_ATOMS: atom_id res chain seq x y z
N THR A 1 -1.18 27.61 19.64
CA THR A 1 -1.23 28.74 18.71
C THR A 1 -1.97 28.34 17.46
N PHE A 2 -2.85 29.17 16.93
CA PHE A 2 -3.56 28.88 15.67
C PHE A 2 -2.70 29.11 14.40
N LYS A 3 -1.38 29.16 14.54
CA LYS A 3 -0.45 29.27 13.40
C LYS A 3 -0.02 27.87 12.95
N PRO A 4 0.10 27.65 11.62
CA PRO A 4 0.58 26.37 11.09
C PRO A 4 1.99 26.04 11.60
N GLU A 5 2.18 24.80 12.00
CA GLU A 5 3.51 24.29 12.37
C GLU A 5 4.37 24.09 11.11
N ARG A 6 5.67 24.28 11.26
CA ARG A 6 6.63 24.02 10.20
C ARG A 6 6.68 22.53 9.89
N ASP A 7 6.62 22.20 8.61
CA ASP A 7 6.63 20.83 8.07
C ASP A 7 5.47 19.94 8.57
N GLY A 8 4.44 20.54 9.18
CA GLY A 8 3.20 19.87 9.58
C GLY A 8 2.16 19.81 8.46
N LEU A 9 0.98 19.27 8.78
CA LEU A 9 -0.13 19.07 7.82
C LEU A 9 -0.68 20.38 7.21
N PHE A 10 -0.43 21.52 7.85
CA PHE A 10 -0.87 22.85 7.38
C PHE A 10 0.30 23.79 7.12
N CYS A 11 1.51 23.28 6.95
CA CYS A 11 2.73 24.05 6.80
C CYS A 11 2.60 25.13 5.74
N ALA A 12 2.86 26.41 6.15
CA ALA A 12 2.79 27.52 5.23
C ALA A 12 3.95 27.54 4.22
N ARG A 13 5.06 26.91 4.54
CA ARG A 13 6.21 26.76 3.64
C ARG A 13 5.90 25.82 2.48
N ILE A 14 5.13 24.75 2.74
CA ILE A 14 4.72 23.76 1.72
C ILE A 14 3.51 24.28 0.95
N PHE A 15 2.46 24.65 1.65
CA PHE A 15 1.16 24.98 1.03
C PHE A 15 0.99 26.45 0.67
N GLY A 16 1.79 27.32 1.24
CA GLY A 16 1.70 28.75 1.02
C GLY A 16 1.19 29.54 2.24
N PRO A 17 1.14 30.89 2.13
CA PRO A 17 0.79 31.76 3.22
C PRO A 17 -0.67 31.60 3.65
N VAL A 18 -0.95 31.91 4.92
CA VAL A 18 -2.32 31.89 5.47
C VAL A 18 -3.09 33.14 5.07
N SER A 19 -2.39 34.26 4.96
CA SER A 19 -2.97 35.55 4.55
C SER A 19 -2.36 36.01 3.22
N ASP A 20 -3.15 36.72 2.40
CA ASP A 20 -2.68 37.22 1.11
C ASP A 20 -1.52 38.18 1.27
N TRP A 21 -0.49 37.99 0.46
CA TRP A 21 0.67 38.84 0.38
C TRP A 21 1.41 39.09 1.70
N GLU A 22 1.37 38.11 2.59
CA GLU A 22 2.05 38.17 3.89
C GLU A 22 2.76 36.83 4.19
N CYS A 23 4.03 36.87 4.60
CA CYS A 23 4.70 35.68 5.10
C CYS A 23 4.22 35.34 6.52
N LEU A 24 4.51 34.11 6.98
CA LEU A 24 4.01 33.64 8.28
C LEU A 24 4.54 34.44 9.48
N CYS A 25 5.77 34.89 9.43
CA CYS A 25 6.39 35.68 10.51
C CYS A 25 6.06 37.18 10.46
N GLY A 26 5.43 37.68 9.39
CA GLY A 26 5.08 39.09 9.21
C GLY A 26 6.20 40.01 8.75
N LYS A 27 7.40 39.46 8.47
CA LYS A 27 8.54 40.28 8.01
C LYS A 27 8.25 40.93 6.66
N TYR A 28 7.70 40.19 5.72
CA TYR A 28 7.29 40.66 4.41
C TYR A 28 5.77 40.75 4.33
N LYS A 29 5.26 41.92 4.02
CA LYS A 29 3.84 42.24 3.87
C LYS A 29 3.60 43.05 2.61
N ARG A 30 2.40 42.90 2.04
CA ARG A 30 1.92 43.64 0.86
C ARG A 30 2.50 43.15 -0.46
N MET A 31 1.83 43.51 -1.56
CA MET A 31 2.14 43.06 -2.94
C MET A 31 3.54 43.48 -3.43
N LYS A 32 4.16 44.48 -2.85
CA LYS A 32 5.52 44.88 -3.25
C LYS A 32 6.58 43.79 -3.09
N HIS A 33 6.31 42.81 -2.25
CA HIS A 33 7.18 41.67 -2.00
C HIS A 33 6.68 40.38 -2.66
N ARG A 34 5.81 40.50 -3.64
CA ARG A 34 5.25 39.32 -4.37
C ARG A 34 6.36 38.40 -4.88
N GLY A 35 6.21 37.09 -4.62
CA GLY A 35 7.14 36.04 -5.06
C GLY A 35 8.42 35.93 -4.22
N VAL A 36 8.62 36.81 -3.22
CA VAL A 36 9.77 36.72 -2.32
C VAL A 36 9.56 35.58 -1.34
N ILE A 37 10.56 34.71 -1.21
CA ILE A 37 10.59 33.68 -0.17
C ILE A 37 11.24 34.30 1.07
N CYS A 38 10.50 34.31 2.18
CA CYS A 38 10.97 34.89 3.42
C CYS A 38 12.20 34.12 3.97
N ASP A 39 13.29 34.80 4.17
CA ASP A 39 14.53 34.26 4.74
C ASP A 39 14.37 33.75 6.18
N LYS A 40 13.41 34.31 6.95
CA LYS A 40 13.15 33.94 8.34
C LYS A 40 12.22 32.73 8.48
N CYS A 41 11.11 32.72 7.76
CA CYS A 41 10.09 31.64 7.90
C CYS A 41 9.97 30.72 6.69
N GLY A 42 10.66 31.03 5.57
CA GLY A 42 10.64 30.22 4.35
C GLY A 42 9.32 30.25 3.57
N VAL A 43 8.37 31.12 3.95
CA VAL A 43 7.06 31.22 3.30
C VAL A 43 7.13 32.18 2.12
N GLU A 44 6.62 31.77 0.98
CA GLU A 44 6.50 32.60 -0.21
C GLU A 44 5.39 33.66 -0.03
N VAL A 45 5.66 34.88 -0.43
CA VAL A 45 4.68 35.97 -0.40
C VAL A 45 3.81 35.89 -1.65
N THR A 46 2.65 35.27 -1.52
CA THR A 46 1.67 35.07 -2.59
C THR A 46 0.26 35.10 -2.04
N GLN A 47 -0.73 34.81 -2.85
CA GLN A 47 -2.12 34.71 -2.41
C GLN A 47 -2.37 33.43 -1.61
N SER A 48 -3.19 33.50 -0.59
CA SER A 48 -3.55 32.38 0.27
C SER A 48 -4.30 31.26 -0.48
N LYS A 49 -4.93 31.57 -1.62
CA LYS A 49 -5.64 30.58 -2.45
C LYS A 49 -4.75 29.43 -2.94
N VAL A 50 -3.42 29.68 -3.07
CA VAL A 50 -2.47 28.62 -3.48
C VAL A 50 -2.45 27.43 -2.52
N ARG A 51 -2.89 27.63 -1.27
CA ARG A 51 -3.03 26.55 -0.29
C ARG A 51 -4.05 25.48 -0.69
N ARG A 52 -5.00 25.81 -1.56
CA ARG A 52 -5.98 24.86 -2.13
C ARG A 52 -5.52 24.21 -3.43
N GLU A 53 -4.44 24.72 -4.03
CA GLU A 53 -3.90 24.25 -5.30
C GLU A 53 -2.67 23.36 -5.10
N ARG A 54 -1.87 23.65 -4.06
CA ARG A 54 -0.64 22.90 -3.77
C ARG A 54 -0.96 21.59 -3.04
N LEU A 55 -0.35 20.52 -3.52
CA LEU A 55 -0.44 19.17 -2.93
C LEU A 55 0.82 18.88 -2.12
N GLY A 56 0.65 18.13 -1.06
CA GLY A 56 1.73 17.55 -0.29
C GLY A 56 1.53 16.04 -0.19
N HIS A 57 2.46 15.36 0.45
CA HIS A 57 2.37 13.94 0.71
C HIS A 57 2.84 13.62 2.13
N ILE A 58 2.41 12.47 2.62
CA ILE A 58 2.83 11.91 3.91
C ILE A 58 3.44 10.55 3.62
N GLU A 59 4.71 10.37 3.94
CA GLU A 59 5.36 9.08 3.95
C GLU A 59 4.92 8.31 5.20
N LEU A 60 4.39 7.11 5.00
CA LEU A 60 3.92 6.27 6.09
C LEU A 60 5.10 5.58 6.77
N ALA A 61 5.04 5.42 8.09
CA ALA A 61 6.04 4.67 8.86
C ALA A 61 6.06 3.17 8.50
N SER A 62 4.92 2.63 8.06
CA SER A 62 4.77 1.29 7.52
C SER A 62 3.70 1.28 6.43
N PRO A 63 3.78 0.35 5.46
CA PRO A 63 2.78 0.23 4.41
C PRO A 63 1.37 0.00 4.96
N CYS A 64 0.36 0.52 4.26
CA CYS A 64 -1.05 0.37 4.60
C CYS A 64 -1.84 -0.17 3.41
N SER A 65 -2.69 -1.16 3.64
CA SER A 65 -3.55 -1.71 2.60
C SER A 65 -4.74 -0.80 2.33
N HIS A 66 -4.97 -0.45 1.07
CA HIS A 66 -6.11 0.35 0.68
C HIS A 66 -7.42 -0.44 0.83
N VAL A 67 -8.36 0.10 1.60
CA VAL A 67 -9.61 -0.57 1.97
C VAL A 67 -10.47 -1.00 0.77
N TRP A 68 -10.47 -0.25 -0.33
CA TRP A 68 -11.23 -0.60 -1.53
C TRP A 68 -10.76 -1.88 -2.21
N PHE A 69 -9.46 -2.19 -2.12
CA PHE A 69 -8.88 -3.38 -2.73
C PHE A 69 -8.82 -4.57 -1.76
N PHE A 70 -8.91 -4.28 -0.46
CA PHE A 70 -8.94 -5.25 0.60
C PHE A 70 -10.38 -5.72 0.93
N LYS A 71 -11.26 -4.81 1.43
CA LYS A 71 -12.63 -5.13 1.85
C LYS A 71 -13.68 -5.01 0.73
N GLY A 72 -13.33 -4.48 -0.42
CA GLY A 72 -14.23 -4.45 -1.57
C GLY A 72 -14.66 -5.85 -2.00
N LEU A 73 -15.88 -6.01 -2.46
CA LEU A 73 -16.40 -7.28 -2.98
C LEU A 73 -16.50 -7.23 -4.51
N PRO A 74 -15.72 -8.02 -5.24
CA PRO A 74 -14.72 -9.01 -4.77
C PRO A 74 -13.40 -8.35 -4.31
N SER A 75 -12.77 -8.91 -3.26
CA SER A 75 -11.45 -8.45 -2.82
C SER A 75 -10.42 -8.66 -3.93
N ARG A 76 -9.82 -7.59 -4.44
CA ARG A 76 -8.82 -7.68 -5.52
C ARG A 76 -7.54 -8.34 -5.02
N ILE A 77 -7.06 -7.95 -3.85
CA ILE A 77 -5.88 -8.54 -3.21
C ILE A 77 -6.12 -10.04 -2.96
N GLY A 78 -7.25 -10.39 -2.34
CA GLY A 78 -7.60 -11.79 -2.06
C GLY A 78 -7.70 -12.66 -3.32
N HIS A 79 -8.23 -12.12 -4.44
CA HIS A 79 -8.33 -12.85 -5.70
C HIS A 79 -6.99 -13.06 -6.38
N LEU A 80 -6.09 -12.07 -6.36
CA LEU A 80 -4.74 -12.21 -6.93
C LEU A 80 -3.91 -13.22 -6.13
N LEU A 81 -3.88 -13.08 -4.82
CA LEU A 81 -3.08 -13.94 -3.95
C LEU A 81 -3.70 -15.32 -3.67
N ASP A 82 -4.98 -15.52 -4.01
CA ASP A 82 -5.78 -16.70 -3.62
C ASP A 82 -5.92 -16.87 -2.10
N ILE A 83 -6.07 -15.78 -1.40
CA ILE A 83 -6.24 -15.74 0.05
C ILE A 83 -7.68 -15.34 0.38
N THR A 84 -8.29 -15.98 1.38
CA THR A 84 -9.65 -15.61 1.80
C THR A 84 -9.64 -14.23 2.48
N LEU A 85 -10.77 -13.52 2.44
CA LEU A 85 -10.88 -12.21 3.10
C LEU A 85 -10.60 -12.32 4.61
N ARG A 86 -11.06 -13.40 5.25
CA ARG A 86 -10.85 -13.67 6.67
C ARG A 86 -9.37 -13.84 7.02
N ASP A 87 -8.63 -14.58 6.20
CA ASP A 87 -7.22 -14.82 6.41
C ASP A 87 -6.42 -13.54 6.12
N LEU A 88 -6.82 -12.79 5.09
CA LEU A 88 -6.22 -11.50 4.77
C LEU A 88 -6.40 -10.49 5.92
N GLU A 89 -7.58 -10.50 6.58
CA GLU A 89 -7.82 -9.68 7.78
C GLU A 89 -6.84 -10.05 8.90
N LYS A 90 -6.67 -11.33 9.20
CA LYS A 90 -5.74 -11.77 10.24
C LYS A 90 -4.30 -11.33 9.99
N ILE A 91 -3.86 -11.41 8.72
CA ILE A 91 -2.52 -10.95 8.33
C ILE A 91 -2.38 -9.45 8.53
N LEU A 92 -3.31 -8.66 7.98
CA LEU A 92 -3.26 -7.21 8.00
C LEU A 92 -3.41 -6.61 9.40
N TYR A 93 -4.14 -7.29 10.30
CA TYR A 93 -4.30 -6.88 11.69
C TYR A 93 -3.28 -7.51 12.66
N PHE A 94 -2.20 -8.09 12.12
CA PHE A 94 -1.08 -8.64 12.91
C PHE A 94 -1.47 -9.79 13.84
N GLU A 95 -2.45 -10.60 13.46
CA GLU A 95 -2.86 -11.81 14.20
C GLU A 95 -2.09 -13.05 13.76
N THR A 96 -1.63 -13.09 12.49
CA THR A 96 -1.01 -14.30 11.89
C THR A 96 0.12 -13.90 10.95
N TYR A 97 1.20 -14.68 10.93
CA TYR A 97 2.23 -14.57 9.91
C TYR A 97 1.79 -15.21 8.60
N ILE A 98 2.30 -14.69 7.49
CA ILE A 98 2.21 -15.32 6.19
C ILE A 98 3.60 -15.56 5.65
N VAL A 99 3.82 -16.73 5.06
CA VAL A 99 5.08 -17.10 4.42
C VAL A 99 5.21 -16.35 3.10
N VAL A 100 6.22 -15.50 3.00
CA VAL A 100 6.57 -14.75 1.78
C VAL A 100 7.55 -15.54 0.92
N ASP A 101 8.43 -16.29 1.58
CA ASP A 101 9.41 -17.16 0.95
C ASP A 101 9.61 -18.41 1.80
N GLU A 102 9.39 -19.57 1.22
CA GLU A 102 9.50 -20.86 1.92
C GLU A 102 10.95 -21.29 2.14
N GLY A 103 11.89 -20.79 1.31
CA GLY A 103 13.28 -21.24 1.34
C GLY A 103 13.43 -22.76 1.21
N ASP A 104 14.36 -23.33 1.99
CA ASP A 104 14.62 -24.77 1.99
C ASP A 104 13.94 -25.52 3.14
N VAL A 105 12.89 -24.94 3.73
CA VAL A 105 12.19 -25.55 4.89
C VAL A 105 11.21 -26.62 4.41
N PRO A 106 11.35 -27.87 4.86
CA PRO A 106 10.43 -28.95 4.48
C PRO A 106 9.02 -28.66 5.02
N ASP A 107 8.03 -29.06 4.23
CA ASP A 107 6.59 -28.91 4.53
C ASP A 107 6.07 -27.46 4.68
N LEU A 108 6.90 -26.45 4.38
CA LEU A 108 6.50 -25.07 4.32
C LEU A 108 6.24 -24.65 2.86
N LYS A 109 5.18 -23.90 2.63
CA LYS A 109 4.83 -23.38 1.30
C LYS A 109 4.61 -21.89 1.36
N GLN A 110 4.92 -21.21 0.25
CA GLN A 110 4.58 -19.81 0.08
C GLN A 110 3.08 -19.58 0.32
N LYS A 111 2.75 -18.53 1.06
CA LYS A 111 1.38 -18.14 1.49
C LYS A 111 0.78 -19.01 2.60
N ASP A 112 1.52 -19.95 3.19
CA ASP A 112 1.07 -20.63 4.39
C ASP A 112 0.92 -19.64 5.55
N LEU A 113 -0.10 -19.86 6.37
CA LEU A 113 -0.37 -19.05 7.56
C LEU A 113 0.25 -19.72 8.78
N LEU A 114 1.04 -18.96 9.53
CA LEU A 114 1.70 -19.44 10.72
C LEU A 114 1.18 -18.70 11.95
N THR A 115 0.85 -19.48 12.99
CA THR A 115 0.64 -18.91 14.32
C THR A 115 1.97 -18.43 14.92
N ASP A 116 1.91 -17.58 15.93
CA ASP A 116 3.11 -17.08 16.62
C ASP A 116 3.96 -18.22 17.19
N GLU A 117 3.32 -19.26 17.76
CA GLU A 117 4.00 -20.45 18.25
C GLU A 117 4.75 -21.19 17.15
N ARG A 118 4.06 -21.48 16.03
CA ARG A 118 4.64 -22.19 14.89
C ARG A 118 5.76 -21.40 14.22
N PHE A 119 5.61 -20.09 14.13
CA PHE A 119 6.68 -19.22 13.63
C PHE A 119 7.93 -19.27 14.51
N ARG A 120 7.78 -19.27 15.85
CA ARG A 120 8.92 -19.37 16.78
C ARG A 120 9.60 -20.74 16.70
N GLU A 121 8.84 -21.84 16.58
CA GLU A 121 9.40 -23.18 16.38
C GLU A 121 10.24 -23.23 15.10
N LEU A 122 9.66 -22.85 13.97
CA LEU A 122 10.34 -22.85 12.68
C LEU A 122 11.57 -21.94 12.66
N SER A 123 11.48 -20.77 13.30
CA SER A 123 12.63 -19.84 13.39
C SER A 123 13.77 -20.38 14.25
N ARG A 124 13.47 -21.28 15.22
CA ARG A 124 14.48 -21.96 16.01
C ARG A 124 15.13 -23.09 15.24
N ASP A 125 14.31 -23.89 14.53
CA ASP A 125 14.77 -25.09 13.84
C ASP A 125 15.46 -24.75 12.50
N TYR A 126 15.02 -23.69 11.84
CA TYR A 126 15.48 -23.23 10.52
C TYR A 126 15.83 -21.73 10.53
N PRO A 127 16.88 -21.30 11.26
CA PRO A 127 17.22 -19.89 11.39
C PRO A 127 17.61 -19.27 10.04
N ASN A 128 16.90 -18.18 9.67
CA ASN A 128 17.12 -17.42 8.42
C ASN A 128 16.94 -18.22 7.11
N GLN A 129 16.28 -19.37 7.13
CA GLN A 129 16.05 -20.15 5.91
C GLN A 129 14.73 -19.86 5.23
N PHE A 130 13.81 -19.14 5.87
CA PHE A 130 12.54 -18.73 5.30
C PHE A 130 12.19 -17.31 5.70
N ILE A 131 11.26 -16.69 4.99
CA ILE A 131 10.76 -15.34 5.29
C ILE A 131 9.25 -15.42 5.52
N ALA A 132 8.83 -15.11 6.73
CA ALA A 132 7.43 -14.91 7.06
C ALA A 132 7.26 -13.56 7.77
N LYS A 133 6.24 -12.81 7.36
CA LYS A 133 5.95 -11.46 7.84
C LYS A 133 4.47 -11.32 8.20
N MET A 134 4.14 -10.24 8.90
CA MET A 134 2.78 -9.80 9.19
C MET A 134 2.48 -8.46 8.53
N GLY A 135 1.21 -8.09 8.49
CA GLY A 135 0.77 -6.76 8.06
C GLY A 135 0.79 -6.53 6.55
N ALA A 136 0.62 -5.29 6.16
CA ALA A 136 0.53 -4.91 4.76
C ALA A 136 1.87 -5.06 4.01
N GLU A 137 2.99 -5.00 4.70
CA GLU A 137 4.32 -5.24 4.12
C GLU A 137 4.43 -6.66 3.52
N ALA A 138 3.98 -7.67 4.27
CA ALA A 138 3.97 -9.05 3.79
C ALA A 138 3.13 -9.21 2.51
N ILE A 139 1.97 -8.57 2.49
CA ILE A 139 1.07 -8.59 1.32
C ILE A 139 1.70 -7.85 0.13
N LYS A 140 2.39 -6.73 0.37
CA LYS A 140 3.13 -6.00 -0.67
C LYS A 140 4.19 -6.86 -1.31
N ASP A 141 5.04 -7.51 -0.51
CA ASP A 141 6.10 -8.40 -0.98
C ASP A 141 5.53 -9.55 -1.85
N LEU A 142 4.42 -10.15 -1.43
CA LEU A 142 3.74 -11.19 -2.20
C LEU A 142 3.15 -10.66 -3.52
N LEU A 143 2.57 -9.46 -3.52
CA LEU A 143 2.02 -8.85 -4.73
C LEU A 143 3.11 -8.46 -5.74
N GLN A 144 4.28 -8.04 -5.29
CA GLN A 144 5.43 -7.71 -6.13
C GLN A 144 6.01 -8.95 -6.84
N LYS A 145 5.90 -10.13 -6.22
CA LYS A 145 6.37 -11.40 -6.80
C LYS A 145 5.44 -11.96 -7.88
N ILE A 146 4.24 -11.40 -8.07
CA ILE A 146 3.27 -11.93 -9.03
C ILE A 146 3.61 -11.45 -10.45
N ASP A 147 3.86 -12.40 -11.37
CA ASP A 147 3.73 -12.15 -12.80
C ASP A 147 2.26 -12.31 -13.21
N ILE A 148 1.64 -11.19 -13.61
CA ILE A 148 0.22 -11.18 -14.00
C ILE A 148 -0.03 -11.95 -15.29
N ALA A 149 0.90 -11.95 -16.23
CA ALA A 149 0.73 -12.65 -17.50
C ALA A 149 0.78 -14.16 -17.27
N GLU A 150 1.76 -14.64 -16.51
CA GLU A 150 1.88 -16.03 -16.12
C GLU A 150 0.66 -16.51 -15.32
N LEU A 151 0.23 -15.73 -14.33
CA LEU A 151 -0.97 -16.02 -13.53
C LEU A 151 -2.23 -16.17 -14.39
N VAL A 152 -2.39 -15.33 -15.42
CA VAL A 152 -3.54 -15.41 -16.33
C VAL A 152 -3.52 -16.71 -17.13
N GLU A 153 -2.36 -17.13 -17.65
CA GLU A 153 -2.24 -18.38 -18.41
C GLU A 153 -2.45 -19.61 -17.49
N GLU A 154 -1.87 -19.59 -16.29
CA GLU A 154 -2.08 -20.64 -15.29
C GLU A 154 -3.56 -20.80 -14.92
N LEU A 155 -4.26 -19.69 -14.67
CA LEU A 155 -5.70 -19.73 -14.35
C LEU A 155 -6.55 -20.22 -15.52
N ARG A 156 -6.16 -19.91 -16.77
CA ARG A 156 -6.83 -20.44 -17.97
C ARG A 156 -6.64 -21.93 -18.09
N ALA A 157 -5.44 -22.43 -17.88
CA ALA A 157 -5.14 -23.86 -17.89
C ALA A 157 -5.94 -24.62 -16.81
N LYS A 158 -5.84 -24.16 -15.55
CA LYS A 158 -6.63 -24.74 -14.42
C LYS A 158 -8.13 -24.73 -14.68
N MET A 159 -8.68 -23.69 -15.31
CA MET A 159 -10.11 -23.64 -15.63
C MET A 159 -10.52 -24.64 -16.70
N ARG A 160 -9.63 -25.01 -17.65
CA ARG A 160 -9.89 -26.03 -18.67
C ARG A 160 -9.88 -27.45 -18.09
N GLU A 161 -8.95 -27.72 -17.24
CA GLU A 161 -8.74 -29.07 -16.64
C GLU A 161 -9.73 -29.40 -15.52
N GLU A 162 -10.20 -28.39 -14.81
CA GLU A 162 -11.09 -28.59 -13.65
C GLU A 162 -12.48 -29.09 -14.08
N THR A 163 -12.99 -30.04 -13.34
CA THR A 163 -14.35 -30.62 -13.57
C THR A 163 -15.41 -29.99 -12.67
N SER A 164 -15.02 -29.55 -11.47
CA SER A 164 -15.93 -28.96 -10.49
C SER A 164 -16.41 -27.57 -10.90
N GLN A 165 -17.72 -27.40 -11.03
CA GLN A 165 -18.35 -26.12 -11.36
C GLN A 165 -18.02 -25.00 -10.37
N GLN A 166 -17.95 -25.33 -9.07
CA GLN A 166 -17.63 -24.34 -8.02
C GLN A 166 -16.19 -23.84 -8.16
N LYS A 167 -15.23 -24.74 -8.41
CA LYS A 167 -13.83 -24.35 -8.62
C LYS A 167 -13.66 -23.58 -9.93
N LYS A 168 -14.34 -23.97 -11.01
CA LYS A 168 -14.37 -23.20 -12.26
C LYS A 168 -14.83 -21.77 -12.03
N LEU A 169 -15.90 -21.59 -11.26
CA LEU A 169 -16.40 -20.25 -10.92
C LEU A 169 -15.37 -19.43 -10.11
N LYS A 170 -14.66 -20.07 -9.18
CA LYS A 170 -13.57 -19.43 -8.43
C LYS A 170 -12.46 -18.96 -9.37
N TYR A 171 -11.98 -19.83 -10.27
CA TYR A 171 -10.95 -19.48 -11.25
C TYR A 171 -11.41 -18.39 -12.21
N SER A 172 -12.67 -18.44 -12.67
CA SER A 172 -13.25 -17.40 -13.53
C SER A 172 -13.26 -16.02 -12.87
N LYS A 173 -13.64 -15.95 -11.59
CA LYS A 173 -13.60 -14.69 -10.82
C LYS A 173 -12.17 -14.14 -10.69
N ARG A 174 -11.21 -15.01 -10.35
CA ARG A 174 -9.79 -14.64 -10.26
C ARG A 174 -9.27 -14.18 -11.62
N LEU A 175 -9.54 -14.91 -12.68
CA LEU A 175 -9.14 -14.58 -14.05
C LEU A 175 -9.67 -13.22 -14.48
N LYS A 176 -10.92 -12.87 -14.13
CA LYS A 176 -11.48 -11.55 -14.41
C LYS A 176 -10.68 -10.42 -13.77
N VAL A 177 -10.28 -10.57 -12.52
CA VAL A 177 -9.46 -9.59 -11.81
C VAL A 177 -8.06 -9.50 -12.44
N SER A 178 -7.38 -10.64 -12.65
CA SER A 178 -6.04 -10.69 -13.25
C SER A 178 -6.01 -10.07 -14.65
N ASN A 179 -6.99 -10.38 -15.49
CA ASN A 179 -7.12 -9.74 -16.80
C ASN A 179 -7.33 -8.23 -16.73
N SER A 180 -7.99 -7.71 -15.69
CA SER A 180 -8.14 -6.26 -15.51
C SER A 180 -6.80 -5.59 -15.23
N PHE A 181 -5.94 -6.20 -14.43
CA PHE A 181 -4.57 -5.73 -14.19
C PHE A 181 -3.72 -5.81 -15.45
N LEU A 182 -3.76 -6.93 -16.17
CA LEU A 182 -3.03 -7.12 -17.43
C LEU A 182 -3.40 -6.04 -18.47
N ARG A 183 -4.68 -5.72 -18.60
CA ARG A 183 -5.16 -4.69 -19.56
C ARG A 183 -4.81 -3.27 -19.15
N SER A 184 -4.84 -2.97 -17.85
CA SER A 184 -4.56 -1.63 -17.35
C SER A 184 -3.08 -1.32 -17.26
N GLY A 185 -2.21 -2.35 -17.19
CA GLY A 185 -0.79 -2.21 -16.95
C GLY A 185 -0.43 -1.73 -15.54
N ASN A 186 -1.40 -1.72 -14.62
CA ASN A 186 -1.16 -1.33 -13.23
C ASN A 186 -0.44 -2.45 -12.47
N HIS A 187 0.50 -2.08 -11.60
CA HIS A 187 1.17 -3.04 -10.73
C HIS A 187 0.29 -3.40 -9.53
N PRO A 188 0.16 -4.70 -9.18
CA PRO A 188 -0.67 -5.14 -8.07
C PRO A 188 -0.28 -4.57 -6.71
N ASP A 189 1.00 -4.35 -6.47
CA ASP A 189 1.56 -3.81 -5.22
C ASP A 189 1.12 -2.35 -4.96
N TRP A 190 0.67 -1.60 -5.98
CA TRP A 190 0.10 -0.26 -5.79
C TRP A 190 -1.19 -0.24 -4.97
N MET A 191 -1.79 -1.39 -4.70
CA MET A 191 -2.91 -1.50 -3.77
C MET A 191 -2.49 -1.36 -2.29
N ILE A 192 -1.19 -1.40 -2.04
CA ILE A 192 -0.57 -1.15 -0.73
C ILE A 192 0.14 0.19 -0.79
N LEU A 193 -0.23 1.09 0.11
CA LEU A 193 0.22 2.47 0.11
C LEU A 193 1.41 2.65 1.06
N ASP A 194 2.46 3.26 0.58
CA ASP A 194 3.59 3.76 1.39
C ASP A 194 3.49 5.27 1.62
N VAL A 195 2.74 5.94 0.75
CA VAL A 195 2.58 7.40 0.73
C VAL A 195 1.10 7.75 0.53
N ILE A 196 0.63 8.76 1.23
CA ILE A 196 -0.72 9.33 1.13
C ILE A 196 -0.64 10.78 0.69
#